data_c5daf10fff933fd13a556dbdefcca9ab
#
_entry.id   c5daf10fff933fd13a556dbdefcca9ab
#
_cell.length_a   1.000
_cell.length_b   1.000
_cell.length_c   1.000
_cell.angle_alpha   90.00
_cell.angle_beta   90.00
_cell.angle_gamma   90.00
#
_symmetry.space_group_name_H-M   'P 1'
#
loop_
_entity.id
_entity.type
_entity.pdbx_description
1 polymer ?
#
loop_
_entity_poly.entity_id
_entity_poly.type
_entity_poly.pdbx_seq_one_letter_code
_entity_poly.pdbx_strand_id
1 'polypeptide(L)'
;MINEPFVPKFEKEEKPEKKSIYIYNTHQSETYSDGTTTYEIGMELAKMLEEEGYYVYFQTGNFLREAEEEGLKYNQLYTISRRHINDTFAEHGGFDLVIDLHRDSAPRSASILESDGVTYAKMMFVVGMKSSNAAHVMEHSRQLTDKINQVMPGIMRSVFQRQSVYNQDMAENMVLLELGTDQNSTEEVRHSLRILVEALTNGGIE
;
A
#
# COMPACT_ATOMS: atom_id res chain seq x y z
N MET A 1 24.78 -4.33 51.81
CA MET A 1 23.57 -4.39 50.98
C MET A 1 23.97 -3.83 49.62
N ILE A 2 24.08 -4.70 48.63
CA ILE A 2 24.46 -4.32 47.26
C ILE A 2 23.14 -4.03 46.54
N ASN A 3 22.93 -2.75 46.18
CA ASN A 3 21.76 -2.39 45.34
C ASN A 3 21.97 -2.99 43.97
N GLU A 4 21.08 -3.90 43.56
CA GLU A 4 20.99 -4.37 42.19
C GLU A 4 20.66 -3.18 41.26
N PRO A 5 21.30 -3.06 40.09
CA PRO A 5 20.99 -2.00 39.17
C PRO A 5 19.55 -2.16 38.61
N PHE A 6 18.80 -1.07 38.67
CA PHE A 6 17.47 -0.98 38.05
C PHE A 6 17.58 -1.23 36.56
N VAL A 7 17.07 -2.35 36.07
CA VAL A 7 16.90 -2.65 34.63
C VAL A 7 15.48 -2.24 34.25
N PRO A 8 15.31 -1.20 33.42
CA PRO A 8 13.97 -0.87 32.92
C PRO A 8 13.42 -2.07 32.15
N LYS A 9 12.33 -2.65 32.63
CA LYS A 9 11.52 -3.54 31.81
C LYS A 9 10.81 -2.66 30.79
N PHE A 10 11.28 -2.66 29.55
CA PHE A 10 10.46 -2.23 28.44
C PHE A 10 9.31 -3.25 28.35
N GLU A 11 8.12 -2.84 28.80
CA GLU A 11 6.89 -3.55 28.48
C GLU A 11 6.82 -3.51 26.96
N LYS A 12 6.84 -4.70 26.32
CA LYS A 12 6.47 -4.79 24.91
C LYS A 12 5.04 -4.25 24.85
N GLU A 13 4.85 -3.15 24.11
CA GLU A 13 3.50 -2.71 23.78
C GLU A 13 2.75 -3.93 23.24
N GLU A 14 1.65 -4.29 23.90
CA GLU A 14 0.79 -5.37 23.44
C GLU A 14 0.33 -4.98 22.04
N LYS A 15 0.55 -5.88 21.06
CA LYS A 15 0.03 -5.71 19.69
C LYS A 15 -1.46 -5.38 19.82
N PRO A 16 -1.97 -4.29 19.25
CA PRO A 16 -3.37 -3.94 19.37
C PRO A 16 -4.23 -5.13 18.90
N GLU A 17 -5.37 -5.40 19.54
CA GLU A 17 -6.35 -6.40 19.10
C GLU A 17 -6.88 -6.13 17.68
N LYS A 18 -6.64 -4.91 17.18
CA LYS A 18 -7.01 -4.46 15.84
C LYS A 18 -5.99 -4.90 14.81
N LYS A 19 -6.47 -5.34 13.66
CA LYS A 19 -5.63 -5.59 12.48
C LYS A 19 -4.88 -4.31 12.10
N SER A 20 -3.63 -4.47 11.71
CA SER A 20 -2.68 -3.38 11.48
C SER A 20 -2.29 -3.28 10.00
N ILE A 21 -2.25 -2.05 9.48
CA ILE A 21 -1.92 -1.77 8.08
C ILE A 21 -0.80 -0.74 8.03
N TYR A 22 0.23 -1.02 7.26
CA TYR A 22 1.26 -0.04 6.90
C TYR A 22 1.07 0.40 5.46
N ILE A 23 0.95 1.72 5.24
CA ILE A 23 0.80 2.32 3.90
C ILE A 23 1.98 3.26 3.65
N TYR A 24 2.60 3.11 2.50
CA TYR A 24 3.62 4.00 2.01
C TYR A 24 3.52 4.17 0.49
N ASN A 25 4.25 5.15 -0.05
CA ASN A 25 4.34 5.40 -1.47
C ASN A 25 5.83 5.47 -1.85
N THR A 26 6.36 4.47 -2.54
CA THR A 26 7.74 4.56 -3.06
C THR A 26 7.88 5.73 -4.02
N HIS A 27 6.87 5.99 -4.84
CA HIS A 27 6.84 7.07 -5.83
C HIS A 27 5.82 8.16 -5.44
N GLN A 28 6.11 8.91 -4.37
CA GLN A 28 5.24 9.92 -3.76
C GLN A 28 4.74 11.02 -4.73
N SER A 29 5.47 11.29 -5.80
CA SER A 29 5.15 12.33 -6.80
C SER A 29 4.34 11.84 -7.99
N GLU A 30 3.91 10.59 -8.03
CA GLU A 30 2.97 10.13 -9.04
C GLU A 30 1.65 10.87 -8.91
N THR A 31 1.13 11.39 -10.03
CA THR A 31 -0.09 12.19 -10.05
C THR A 31 -1.16 11.57 -10.92
N TYR A 32 -2.40 11.87 -10.57
CA TYR A 32 -3.58 11.66 -11.39
C TYR A 32 -3.77 12.82 -12.39
N SER A 33 -4.78 12.73 -13.24
CA SER A 33 -5.01 13.69 -14.33
C SER A 33 -5.26 15.13 -13.88
N ASP A 34 -5.69 15.34 -12.65
CA ASP A 34 -5.98 16.63 -12.03
C ASP A 34 -4.85 17.15 -11.11
N GLY A 35 -3.73 16.42 -11.06
CA GLY A 35 -2.54 16.82 -10.31
C GLY A 35 -2.48 16.33 -8.85
N THR A 36 -3.53 15.70 -8.33
CA THR A 36 -3.49 15.06 -7.01
C THR A 36 -2.48 13.91 -7.01
N THR A 37 -1.70 13.79 -5.97
CA THR A 37 -0.65 12.76 -5.85
C THR A 37 -1.16 11.46 -5.25
N THR A 38 -0.47 10.35 -5.53
CA THR A 38 -0.71 9.07 -4.85
C THR A 38 -0.45 9.17 -3.35
N TYR A 39 0.44 10.08 -2.92
CA TYR A 39 0.70 10.36 -1.50
C TYR A 39 -0.53 10.94 -0.79
N GLU A 40 -1.21 11.93 -1.42
CA GLU A 40 -2.45 12.50 -0.88
C GLU A 40 -3.56 11.46 -0.80
N ILE A 41 -3.69 10.60 -1.82
CA ILE A 41 -4.64 9.48 -1.83
C ILE A 41 -4.28 8.43 -0.76
N GLY A 42 -2.99 8.18 -0.52
CA GLY A 42 -2.53 7.31 0.56
C GLY A 42 -2.94 7.81 1.94
N MET A 43 -2.86 9.12 2.19
CA MET A 43 -3.36 9.72 3.43
C MET A 43 -4.89 9.58 3.57
N GLU A 44 -5.64 9.76 2.47
CA GLU A 44 -7.10 9.55 2.48
C GLU A 44 -7.44 8.08 2.79
N LEU A 45 -6.73 7.13 2.17
CA LEU A 45 -6.90 5.70 2.44
C LEU A 45 -6.63 5.36 3.90
N ALA A 46 -5.52 5.86 4.45
CA ALA A 46 -5.16 5.64 5.85
C ALA A 46 -6.27 6.10 6.80
N LYS A 47 -6.76 7.33 6.60
CA LYS A 47 -7.85 7.88 7.40
C LYS A 47 -9.14 7.05 7.31
N MET A 48 -9.53 6.63 6.11
CA MET A 48 -10.74 5.81 5.92
C MET A 48 -10.62 4.45 6.65
N LEU A 49 -9.44 3.82 6.61
CA LEU A 49 -9.19 2.56 7.32
C LEU A 49 -9.15 2.74 8.84
N GLU A 50 -8.63 3.86 9.34
CA GLU A 50 -8.71 4.21 10.78
C GLU A 50 -10.16 4.38 11.25
N GLU A 51 -11.02 5.01 10.43
CA GLU A 51 -12.45 5.17 10.70
C GLU A 51 -13.17 3.82 10.78
N GLU A 52 -12.71 2.81 10.02
CA GLU A 52 -13.19 1.42 10.09
C GLU A 52 -12.55 0.62 11.24
N GLY A 53 -11.69 1.23 12.02
CA GLY A 53 -11.14 0.65 13.25
C GLY A 53 -9.82 -0.10 13.09
N TYR A 54 -9.14 -0.01 11.95
CA TYR A 54 -7.78 -0.52 11.80
C TYR A 54 -6.77 0.32 12.58
N TYR A 55 -5.65 -0.30 12.96
CA TYR A 55 -4.44 0.44 13.33
C TYR A 55 -3.66 0.73 12.04
N VAL A 56 -3.56 1.99 11.64
CA VAL A 56 -2.88 2.34 10.40
C VAL A 56 -1.62 3.16 10.67
N TYR A 57 -0.51 2.74 10.13
CA TYR A 57 0.70 3.54 10.05
C TYR A 57 0.89 4.05 8.62
N PHE A 58 0.83 5.36 8.43
CA PHE A 58 1.08 5.98 7.14
C PHE A 58 2.48 6.62 7.13
N GLN A 59 3.31 6.27 6.14
CA GLN A 59 4.69 6.76 6.02
C GLN A 59 4.72 8.21 5.52
N THR A 60 5.22 9.11 6.37
CA THR A 60 5.28 10.56 6.09
C THR A 60 6.67 11.07 5.67
N GLY A 61 7.69 10.21 5.62
CA GLY A 61 9.04 10.55 5.16
C GLY A 61 9.04 11.10 3.73
N ASN A 62 9.89 12.08 3.45
CA ASN A 62 10.01 12.66 2.11
C ASN A 62 11.09 11.94 1.31
N PHE A 63 10.72 10.87 0.63
CA PHE A 63 11.65 10.01 -0.13
C PHE A 63 12.33 10.74 -1.29
N LEU A 64 11.64 11.69 -1.91
CA LEU A 64 12.23 12.47 -3.01
C LEU A 64 13.37 13.37 -2.52
N ARG A 65 13.15 14.06 -1.39
CA ARG A 65 14.18 14.91 -0.80
C ARG A 65 15.40 14.07 -0.34
N GLU A 66 15.16 12.95 0.32
CA GLU A 66 16.23 12.06 0.77
C GLU A 66 17.03 11.52 -0.43
N ALA A 67 16.36 11.12 -1.50
CA ALA A 67 17.01 10.67 -2.71
C ALA A 67 17.84 11.79 -3.38
N GLU A 68 17.34 13.01 -3.40
CA GLU A 68 18.06 14.18 -3.92
C GLU A 68 19.32 14.47 -3.09
N GLU A 69 19.21 14.48 -1.76
CA GLU A 69 20.33 14.69 -0.83
C GLU A 69 21.43 13.61 -1.00
N GLU A 70 21.07 12.39 -1.38
CA GLU A 70 21.98 11.27 -1.62
C GLU A 70 22.42 11.13 -3.10
N GLY A 71 21.92 11.97 -3.99
CA GLY A 71 22.20 11.90 -5.43
C GLY A 71 21.61 10.66 -6.13
N LEU A 72 20.56 10.08 -5.56
CA LEU A 72 19.86 8.92 -6.12
C LEU A 72 18.87 9.34 -7.21
N LYS A 73 18.69 8.45 -8.20
CA LYS A 73 17.72 8.66 -9.28
C LYS A 73 16.33 8.15 -8.87
N TYR A 74 15.31 8.61 -9.58
CA TYR A 74 13.91 8.24 -9.36
C TYR A 74 13.69 6.70 -9.28
N ASN A 75 14.30 5.93 -10.14
CA ASN A 75 14.21 4.46 -10.11
C ASN A 75 14.95 3.80 -8.92
N GLN A 76 15.68 4.58 -8.12
CA GLN A 76 16.36 4.12 -6.90
C GLN A 76 15.59 4.48 -5.63
N LEU A 77 14.41 5.08 -5.73
CA LEU A 77 13.53 5.39 -4.58
C LEU A 77 13.17 4.14 -3.75
N TYR A 78 13.18 2.96 -4.36
CA TYR A 78 13.03 1.68 -3.63
C TYR A 78 14.14 1.46 -2.59
N THR A 79 15.32 2.07 -2.74
CA THR A 79 16.38 2.04 -1.71
C THR A 79 15.98 2.88 -0.49
N ILE A 80 15.35 4.03 -0.73
CA ILE A 80 14.86 4.91 0.35
C ILE A 80 13.68 4.26 1.06
N SER A 81 12.64 3.85 0.31
CA SER A 81 11.47 3.20 0.91
C SER A 81 11.86 1.94 1.70
N ARG A 82 12.84 1.16 1.24
CA ARG A 82 13.35 -0.01 1.96
C ARG A 82 13.92 0.34 3.34
N ARG A 83 14.64 1.45 3.48
CA ARG A 83 15.16 1.90 4.79
C ARG A 83 14.01 2.24 5.73
N HIS A 84 13.06 3.05 5.26
CA HIS A 84 11.88 3.41 6.03
C HIS A 84 11.04 2.20 6.44
N ILE A 85 10.88 1.19 5.57
CA ILE A 85 10.20 -0.06 5.91
C ILE A 85 10.94 -0.80 7.03
N ASN A 86 12.28 -0.91 6.95
CA ASN A 86 13.08 -1.55 8.00
C ASN A 86 12.93 -0.83 9.34
N ASP A 87 13.04 0.50 9.35
CA ASP A 87 12.90 1.31 10.56
C ASP A 87 11.50 1.17 11.17
N THR A 88 10.46 1.23 10.33
CA THR A 88 9.07 1.04 10.75
C THR A 88 8.85 -0.36 11.33
N PHE A 89 9.39 -1.42 10.69
CA PHE A 89 9.28 -2.78 11.22
C PHE A 89 10.06 -2.98 12.52
N ALA A 90 11.18 -2.30 12.67
CA ALA A 90 11.96 -2.33 13.91
C ALA A 90 11.21 -1.65 15.07
N GLU A 91 10.48 -0.57 14.80
CA GLU A 91 9.74 0.21 15.81
C GLU A 91 8.38 -0.43 16.16
N HIS A 92 7.60 -0.83 15.15
CA HIS A 92 6.22 -1.29 15.32
C HIS A 92 6.06 -2.83 15.24
N GLY A 93 7.10 -3.55 14.85
CA GLY A 93 6.99 -4.97 14.49
C GLY A 93 6.42 -5.14 13.08
N GLY A 94 5.87 -6.32 12.76
CA GLY A 94 5.20 -6.55 11.48
C GLY A 94 3.76 -6.01 11.49
N PHE A 95 3.18 -5.83 10.32
CA PHE A 95 1.79 -5.44 10.09
C PHE A 95 1.02 -6.60 9.47
N ASP A 96 -0.31 -6.60 9.57
CA ASP A 96 -1.16 -7.63 8.94
C ASP A 96 -1.29 -7.40 7.42
N LEU A 97 -1.11 -6.16 6.95
CA LEU A 97 -1.03 -5.81 5.53
C LEU A 97 -0.06 -4.64 5.33
N VAL A 98 0.76 -4.71 4.29
CA VAL A 98 1.66 -3.63 3.89
C VAL A 98 1.36 -3.24 2.45
N ILE A 99 1.07 -1.97 2.21
CA ILE A 99 0.65 -1.45 0.90
C ILE A 99 1.67 -0.41 0.39
N ASP A 100 2.36 -0.73 -0.70
CA ASP A 100 3.03 0.27 -1.53
C ASP A 100 2.02 0.81 -2.54
N LEU A 101 1.51 2.03 -2.30
CA LEU A 101 0.44 2.60 -3.11
C LEU A 101 1.02 3.42 -4.27
N HIS A 102 0.64 3.04 -5.47
CA HIS A 102 1.03 3.61 -6.75
C HIS A 102 -0.19 3.95 -7.63
N ARG A 103 0.07 4.53 -8.78
CA ARG A 103 -0.84 4.58 -9.92
C ARG A 103 -0.12 4.10 -11.17
N ASP A 104 -0.80 3.33 -12.01
CA ASP A 104 -0.29 2.82 -13.28
C ASP A 104 -0.19 3.93 -14.36
N SER A 105 0.50 3.66 -15.44
CA SER A 105 0.49 4.45 -16.67
C SER A 105 -0.11 3.60 -17.79
N ALA A 106 -1.40 3.74 -18.00
CA ALA A 106 -2.15 2.98 -19.01
C ALA A 106 -3.25 3.83 -19.64
N PRO A 107 -3.70 3.50 -20.86
CA PRO A 107 -4.79 4.23 -21.51
C PRO A 107 -6.06 4.22 -20.67
N ARG A 108 -6.81 5.33 -20.71
CA ARG A 108 -8.07 5.50 -19.99
C ARG A 108 -9.04 4.34 -20.21
N SER A 109 -9.14 3.81 -21.43
CA SER A 109 -10.02 2.68 -21.75
C SER A 109 -9.71 1.39 -20.96
N ALA A 110 -8.49 1.24 -20.47
CA ALA A 110 -8.07 0.12 -19.62
C ALA A 110 -8.17 0.42 -18.12
N SER A 111 -8.43 1.68 -17.74
CA SER A 111 -8.35 2.17 -16.37
C SER A 111 -9.69 2.56 -15.74
N ILE A 112 -10.80 2.41 -16.46
CA ILE A 112 -12.12 2.77 -15.94
C ILE A 112 -13.08 1.58 -15.90
N LEU A 113 -13.99 1.61 -14.91
CA LEU A 113 -15.18 0.81 -14.82
C LEU A 113 -16.37 1.78 -14.66
N GLU A 114 -17.42 1.60 -15.46
CA GLU A 114 -18.67 2.34 -15.31
C GLU A 114 -19.74 1.42 -14.71
N SER A 115 -20.37 1.87 -13.63
CA SER A 115 -21.49 1.18 -13.00
C SER A 115 -22.47 2.20 -12.41
N ASP A 116 -23.76 2.02 -12.72
CA ASP A 116 -24.86 2.85 -12.22
C ASP A 116 -24.65 4.37 -12.40
N GLY A 117 -24.01 4.76 -13.52
CA GLY A 117 -23.73 6.15 -13.85
C GLY A 117 -22.53 6.74 -13.11
N VAL A 118 -21.78 5.93 -12.35
CA VAL A 118 -20.56 6.32 -11.67
C VAL A 118 -19.35 5.69 -12.36
N THR A 119 -18.30 6.50 -12.57
CA THR A 119 -17.03 6.02 -13.11
C THR A 119 -16.05 5.74 -11.97
N TYR A 120 -15.44 4.59 -11.99
CA TYR A 120 -14.44 4.11 -11.04
C TYR A 120 -13.08 3.94 -11.72
N ALA A 121 -12.00 4.24 -11.02
CA ALA A 121 -10.65 3.90 -11.45
C ALA A 121 -10.37 2.41 -11.19
N LYS A 122 -10.01 1.63 -12.23
CA LYS A 122 -9.64 0.22 -12.02
C LYS A 122 -8.35 0.09 -11.25
N MET A 123 -8.29 -0.93 -10.40
CA MET A 123 -7.13 -1.26 -9.57
C MET A 123 -6.39 -2.49 -10.11
N MET A 124 -5.12 -2.64 -9.71
CA MET A 124 -4.31 -3.80 -10.09
C MET A 124 -3.22 -4.04 -9.05
N PHE A 125 -2.99 -5.29 -8.69
CA PHE A 125 -1.79 -5.64 -7.94
C PHE A 125 -0.64 -5.99 -8.89
N VAL A 126 0.58 -5.59 -8.49
CA VAL A 126 1.82 -5.91 -9.20
C VAL A 126 2.71 -6.79 -8.34
N VAL A 127 3.19 -7.88 -8.90
CA VAL A 127 4.06 -8.83 -8.22
C VAL A 127 5.45 -8.85 -8.84
N GLY A 128 6.45 -8.63 -8.00
CA GLY A 128 7.87 -8.69 -8.33
C GLY A 128 8.38 -10.12 -8.33
N MET A 129 8.51 -10.72 -9.50
CA MET A 129 8.89 -12.13 -9.67
C MET A 129 10.34 -12.46 -9.28
N LYS A 130 11.16 -11.44 -8.96
CA LYS A 130 12.50 -11.61 -8.39
C LYS A 130 12.52 -11.52 -6.87
N SER A 131 11.39 -11.24 -6.23
CA SER A 131 11.25 -11.29 -4.79
C SER A 131 11.38 -12.74 -4.29
N SER A 132 12.02 -12.95 -3.15
CA SER A 132 12.04 -14.24 -2.46
C SER A 132 10.63 -14.68 -2.03
N ASN A 133 9.73 -13.72 -1.81
CA ASN A 133 8.35 -13.94 -1.39
C ASN A 133 7.35 -13.95 -2.57
N ALA A 134 7.82 -13.99 -3.83
CA ALA A 134 6.96 -13.84 -5.01
C ALA A 134 5.76 -14.77 -5.04
N ALA A 135 5.90 -16.02 -4.56
CA ALA A 135 4.81 -16.99 -4.51
C ALA A 135 3.73 -16.60 -3.50
N HIS A 136 4.13 -16.17 -2.29
CA HIS A 136 3.22 -15.71 -1.23
C HIS A 136 2.51 -14.42 -1.64
N VAL A 137 3.27 -13.44 -2.12
CA VAL A 137 2.73 -12.16 -2.61
C VAL A 137 1.75 -12.36 -3.77
N MET A 138 2.02 -13.30 -4.68
CA MET A 138 1.12 -13.65 -5.79
C MET A 138 -0.20 -14.22 -5.26
N GLU A 139 -0.14 -15.16 -4.34
CA GLU A 139 -1.34 -15.77 -3.75
C GLU A 139 -2.16 -14.75 -2.98
N HIS A 140 -1.51 -13.97 -2.12
CA HIS A 140 -2.17 -12.91 -1.36
C HIS A 140 -2.79 -11.84 -2.27
N SER A 141 -2.09 -11.41 -3.34
CA SER A 141 -2.63 -10.48 -4.33
C SER A 141 -3.85 -11.03 -5.06
N ARG A 142 -3.89 -12.35 -5.35
CA ARG A 142 -5.07 -12.99 -5.97
C ARG A 142 -6.25 -13.01 -5.01
N GLN A 143 -6.04 -13.41 -3.77
CA GLN A 143 -7.08 -13.43 -2.74
C GLN A 143 -7.69 -12.05 -2.53
N LEU A 144 -6.85 -11.00 -2.43
CA LEU A 144 -7.32 -9.62 -2.35
C LEU A 144 -8.06 -9.18 -3.63
N THR A 145 -7.57 -9.57 -4.81
CA THR A 145 -8.25 -9.30 -6.10
C THR A 145 -9.64 -9.89 -6.12
N ASP A 146 -9.79 -11.16 -5.72
CA ASP A 146 -11.08 -11.86 -5.70
C ASP A 146 -12.02 -11.22 -4.68
N LYS A 147 -11.53 -10.87 -3.50
CA LYS A 147 -12.27 -10.20 -2.44
C LYS A 147 -12.80 -8.82 -2.90
N ILE A 148 -11.96 -8.00 -3.51
CA ILE A 148 -12.36 -6.69 -4.03
C ILE A 148 -13.38 -6.84 -5.16
N ASN A 149 -13.21 -7.83 -6.05
CA ASN A 149 -14.18 -8.13 -7.11
C ASN A 149 -15.50 -8.73 -6.58
N GLN A 150 -15.55 -9.29 -5.37
CA GLN A 150 -16.82 -9.68 -4.73
C GLN A 150 -17.67 -8.47 -4.35
N VAL A 151 -17.03 -7.36 -3.94
CA VAL A 151 -17.70 -6.09 -3.65
C VAL A 151 -18.14 -5.41 -4.95
N MET A 152 -17.21 -5.29 -5.91
CA MET A 152 -17.50 -4.66 -7.21
C MET A 152 -16.88 -5.48 -8.36
N PRO A 153 -17.67 -6.31 -9.04
CA PRO A 153 -17.17 -7.14 -10.14
C PRO A 153 -16.54 -6.32 -11.28
N GLY A 154 -15.31 -6.67 -11.64
CA GLY A 154 -14.57 -6.03 -12.73
C GLY A 154 -13.81 -4.76 -12.39
N ILE A 155 -13.81 -4.33 -11.10
CA ILE A 155 -13.00 -3.20 -10.61
C ILE A 155 -11.51 -3.53 -10.62
N MET A 156 -11.16 -4.80 -10.36
CA MET A 156 -9.77 -5.26 -10.39
C MET A 156 -9.38 -5.73 -11.81
N ARG A 157 -8.23 -5.27 -12.25
CA ARG A 157 -7.49 -5.88 -13.39
C ARG A 157 -6.77 -7.13 -12.89
N SER A 158 -6.36 -7.99 -13.83
CA SER A 158 -5.56 -9.18 -13.47
C SER A 158 -4.26 -8.80 -12.78
N VAL A 159 -3.82 -9.60 -11.81
CA VAL A 159 -2.53 -9.41 -11.13
C VAL A 159 -1.39 -9.41 -12.17
N PHE A 160 -0.55 -8.39 -12.12
CA PHE A 160 0.48 -8.16 -13.10
C PHE A 160 1.86 -8.59 -12.58
N GLN A 161 2.61 -9.32 -13.40
CA GLN A 161 3.93 -9.84 -13.05
C GLN A 161 5.04 -9.00 -13.66
N ARG A 162 6.04 -8.65 -12.86
CA ARG A 162 7.23 -7.92 -13.31
C ARG A 162 8.52 -8.61 -12.87
N GLN A 163 9.55 -8.51 -13.68
CA GLN A 163 10.90 -8.99 -13.35
C GLN A 163 11.64 -8.00 -12.44
N SER A 164 11.08 -7.77 -11.25
CA SER A 164 11.56 -6.84 -10.22
C SER A 164 11.37 -7.44 -8.82
N VAL A 165 11.81 -6.73 -7.77
CA VAL A 165 11.64 -7.11 -6.35
C VAL A 165 10.56 -6.28 -5.66
N TYR A 166 10.53 -4.96 -5.91
CA TYR A 166 9.56 -4.01 -5.32
C TYR A 166 9.50 -4.04 -3.78
N ASN A 167 10.63 -4.31 -3.10
CA ASN A 167 10.69 -4.53 -1.65
C ASN A 167 9.77 -5.66 -1.10
N GLN A 168 9.10 -6.41 -1.97
CA GLN A 168 8.19 -7.49 -1.58
C GLN A 168 8.91 -8.70 -0.93
N ASP A 169 10.23 -8.70 -0.92
CA ASP A 169 11.06 -9.65 -0.17
C ASP A 169 11.11 -9.36 1.35
N MET A 170 10.58 -8.21 1.79
CA MET A 170 10.63 -7.79 3.19
C MET A 170 9.49 -8.36 4.04
N ALA A 171 8.33 -8.66 3.44
CA ALA A 171 7.20 -9.32 4.11
C ALA A 171 6.33 -10.07 3.09
N GLU A 172 5.73 -11.19 3.52
CA GLU A 172 4.88 -12.04 2.65
C GLU A 172 3.52 -11.39 2.34
N ASN A 173 3.04 -10.54 3.23
CA ASN A 173 1.79 -9.78 3.14
C ASN A 173 1.98 -8.35 2.59
N MET A 174 3.07 -8.11 1.87
CA MET A 174 3.37 -6.84 1.22
C MET A 174 2.84 -6.84 -0.21
N VAL A 175 1.99 -5.88 -0.54
CA VAL A 175 1.43 -5.72 -1.89
C VAL A 175 1.84 -4.38 -2.49
N LEU A 176 2.02 -4.34 -3.81
CA LEU A 176 2.07 -3.11 -4.60
C LEU A 176 0.71 -2.95 -5.28
N LEU A 177 0.01 -1.88 -4.94
CA LEU A 177 -1.32 -1.57 -5.47
C LEU A 177 -1.24 -0.39 -6.43
N GLU A 178 -1.54 -0.65 -7.69
CA GLU A 178 -1.84 0.38 -8.68
C GLU A 178 -3.31 0.77 -8.53
N LEU A 179 -3.58 1.94 -7.98
CA LEU A 179 -4.93 2.48 -7.82
C LEU A 179 -5.21 3.48 -8.94
N GLY A 180 -5.86 3.01 -10.00
CA GLY A 180 -6.05 3.78 -11.22
C GLY A 180 -4.77 4.02 -12.03
N THR A 181 -4.81 5.05 -12.85
CA THR A 181 -3.72 5.46 -13.75
C THR A 181 -3.59 6.99 -13.78
N ASP A 182 -2.55 7.49 -14.44
CA ASP A 182 -2.37 8.91 -14.74
C ASP A 182 -3.51 9.56 -15.56
N GLN A 183 -4.42 8.73 -16.11
CA GLN A 183 -5.60 9.19 -16.89
C GLN A 183 -6.88 9.28 -16.06
N ASN A 184 -6.86 8.83 -14.79
CA ASN A 184 -8.02 8.92 -13.91
C ASN A 184 -8.06 10.26 -13.17
N SER A 185 -9.26 10.77 -12.95
CA SER A 185 -9.47 11.88 -12.01
C SER A 185 -9.43 11.39 -10.56
N THR A 186 -9.14 12.29 -9.64
CA THR A 186 -9.18 11.99 -8.20
C THR A 186 -10.57 11.53 -7.74
N GLU A 187 -11.64 12.03 -8.35
CA GLU A 187 -13.00 11.59 -8.05
C GLU A 187 -13.22 10.11 -8.38
N GLU A 188 -12.79 9.66 -9.56
CA GLU A 188 -12.83 8.25 -9.97
C GLU A 188 -12.02 7.36 -9.02
N VAL A 189 -10.86 7.85 -8.59
CA VAL A 189 -9.98 7.17 -7.62
C VAL A 189 -10.67 7.07 -6.26
N ARG A 190 -11.30 8.13 -5.77
CA ARG A 190 -12.06 8.12 -4.50
C ARG A 190 -13.25 7.18 -4.51
N HIS A 191 -13.91 7.01 -5.67
CA HIS A 191 -14.95 5.99 -5.81
C HIS A 191 -14.36 4.59 -5.56
N SER A 192 -13.19 4.31 -6.12
CA SER A 192 -12.52 3.01 -5.96
C SER A 192 -11.92 2.80 -4.58
N LEU A 193 -11.46 3.87 -3.91
CA LEU A 193 -11.02 3.81 -2.51
C LEU A 193 -12.12 3.27 -1.59
N ARG A 194 -13.37 3.69 -1.77
CA ARG A 194 -14.51 3.20 -0.98
C ARG A 194 -14.70 1.70 -1.16
N ILE A 195 -14.58 1.21 -2.40
CA ILE A 195 -14.68 -0.23 -2.70
C ILE A 195 -13.53 -1.01 -2.05
N LEU A 196 -12.30 -0.46 -2.10
CA LEU A 196 -11.14 -1.08 -1.47
C LEU A 196 -11.31 -1.18 0.06
N VAL A 197 -11.71 -0.08 0.70
CA VAL A 197 -11.94 -0.04 2.15
C VAL A 197 -13.06 -1.01 2.53
N GLU A 198 -14.19 -1.00 1.82
CA GLU A 198 -15.29 -1.93 2.04
C GLU A 198 -14.85 -3.40 1.93
N ALA A 199 -14.05 -3.73 0.92
CA ALA A 199 -13.55 -5.08 0.72
C ALA A 199 -12.60 -5.53 1.84
N LEU A 200 -11.74 -4.64 2.33
CA LEU A 200 -10.85 -4.93 3.45
C LEU A 200 -11.62 -5.11 4.76
N THR A 201 -12.68 -4.30 4.99
CA THR A 201 -13.48 -4.31 6.21
C THR A 201 -14.40 -5.52 6.28
N ASN A 202 -15.17 -5.81 5.23
CA ASN A 202 -16.22 -6.85 5.23
C ASN A 202 -15.67 -8.29 5.27
N GLY A 203 -14.43 -8.51 4.86
CA GLY A 203 -13.83 -9.85 4.82
C GLY A 203 -12.64 -10.02 5.77
N GLY A 204 -12.24 -8.96 6.48
CA GLY A 204 -11.00 -8.93 7.27
C GLY A 204 -9.74 -9.05 6.41
N ILE A 205 -8.61 -8.72 6.95
CA ILE A 205 -7.29 -9.05 6.39
C ILE A 205 -6.94 -10.40 7.02
N GLU A 206 -6.85 -11.47 6.21
CA GLU A 206 -6.44 -12.80 6.68
C GLU A 206 -4.92 -12.93 6.67
#